data_4345c31f0cd988337d81f5909bfe7a40
#
_entry.id   4345c31f0cd988337d81f5909bfe7a40
#
_cell.length_a   1.000
_cell.length_b   1.000
_cell.length_c   1.000
_cell.angle_alpha   90.00
_cell.angle_beta   90.00
_cell.angle_gamma   90.00
#
_symmetry.space_group_name_H-M   'P 1'
#
loop_
_entity.id
_entity.type
_entity.pdbx_description
1 polymer ?
#
loop_
_entity_poly.entity_id
_entity_poly.type
_entity_poly.pdbx_seq_one_letter_code
_entity_poly.pdbx_strand_id
1 'polypeptide(L)'
;MPAQIDIKEVHWLLDIVQCIDVGVVVLDRQYRVEVWNAFMENHSGLGPDQVQGRSLFELFPDIDRPWLERKVESVVQLGTRAFSLWQQRPYLMRFKSYQPITGQADFMYQNVTLLPLAGQPVEHVCLVIYDMTAAAVAARAKPAR
;
A
#
# COMPACT_ATOMS: atom_id res chain seq x y z
N MET A 1 10.79 -30.82 8.16
CA MET A 1 10.01 -30.35 9.32
C MET A 1 9.71 -28.88 9.14
N PRO A 2 8.44 -28.52 9.13
CA PRO A 2 8.14 -27.11 9.13
C PRO A 2 8.64 -26.52 10.44
N ALA A 3 9.29 -25.36 10.35
CA ALA A 3 9.71 -24.63 11.54
C ALA A 3 8.45 -24.26 12.33
N GLN A 4 8.44 -24.57 13.62
CA GLN A 4 7.39 -24.10 14.49
C GLN A 4 7.59 -22.60 14.70
N ILE A 5 6.56 -21.83 14.34
CA ILE A 5 6.56 -20.38 14.58
C ILE A 5 6.22 -20.16 16.04
N ASP A 6 7.13 -19.49 16.77
CA ASP A 6 6.88 -19.09 18.15
C ASP A 6 5.79 -18.00 18.15
N ILE A 7 4.82 -18.13 19.03
CA ILE A 7 3.73 -17.16 19.19
C ILE A 7 4.29 -15.76 19.48
N LYS A 8 5.37 -15.66 20.24
CA LYS A 8 6.04 -14.39 20.51
C LYS A 8 6.56 -13.74 19.25
N GLU A 9 7.14 -14.52 18.33
CA GLU A 9 7.64 -14.02 17.06
C GLU A 9 6.50 -13.52 16.18
N VAL A 10 5.37 -14.22 16.19
CA VAL A 10 4.18 -13.78 15.46
C VAL A 10 3.68 -12.44 16.01
N HIS A 11 3.62 -12.28 17.32
CA HIS A 11 3.21 -11.03 17.96
C HIS A 11 4.16 -9.88 17.60
N TRP A 12 5.47 -10.13 17.60
CA TRP A 12 6.43 -9.11 17.19
C TRP A 12 6.26 -8.70 15.73
N LEU A 13 6.01 -9.65 14.84
CA LEU A 13 5.78 -9.37 13.44
C LEU A 13 4.52 -8.54 13.24
N LEU A 14 3.44 -8.86 13.96
CA LEU A 14 2.20 -8.07 13.92
C LEU A 14 2.43 -6.66 14.44
N ASP A 15 3.17 -6.51 15.54
CA ASP A 15 3.50 -5.20 16.08
C ASP A 15 4.33 -4.38 15.10
N ILE A 16 5.30 -4.99 14.43
CA ILE A 16 6.11 -4.33 13.42
C ILE A 16 5.23 -3.84 12.27
N VAL A 17 4.36 -4.70 11.75
CA VAL A 17 3.44 -4.33 10.66
C VAL A 17 2.56 -3.14 11.05
N GLN A 18 2.12 -3.09 12.31
CA GLN A 18 1.30 -1.99 12.80
C GLN A 18 2.08 -0.70 13.01
N CYS A 19 3.36 -0.78 13.35
CA CYS A 19 4.14 0.39 13.78
C CYS A 19 5.04 0.97 12.70
N ILE A 20 5.31 0.25 11.61
CA ILE A 20 6.19 0.76 10.56
C ILE A 20 5.54 1.94 9.81
N ASP A 21 6.40 2.83 9.32
CA ASP A 21 5.97 4.06 8.65
C ASP A 21 5.79 3.85 7.14
N VAL A 22 5.18 2.75 6.78
CA VAL A 22 4.74 2.44 5.41
C VAL A 22 3.37 1.79 5.48
N GLY A 23 2.56 2.00 4.44
CA GLY A 23 1.27 1.34 4.36
C GLY A 23 1.41 -0.11 3.95
N VAL A 24 0.74 -1.00 4.67
CA VAL A 24 0.68 -2.43 4.34
C VAL A 24 -0.78 -2.81 4.16
N VAL A 25 -1.10 -3.29 2.98
CA VAL A 25 -2.45 -3.77 2.63
C VAL A 25 -2.29 -5.16 2.03
N VAL A 26 -3.04 -6.12 2.51
CA VAL A 26 -3.13 -7.44 1.87
C VAL A 26 -4.53 -7.59 1.28
N LEU A 27 -4.56 -7.96 0.00
CA LEU A 27 -5.80 -8.16 -0.75
C LEU A 27 -5.91 -9.63 -1.15
N ASP A 28 -7.15 -10.16 -1.15
CA ASP A 28 -7.43 -11.44 -1.78
C ASP A 28 -7.63 -11.26 -3.30
N ARG A 29 -7.98 -12.31 -4.02
CA ARG A 29 -8.16 -12.26 -5.48
C ARG A 29 -9.41 -11.49 -5.91
N GLN A 30 -10.31 -11.18 -5.00
CA GLN A 30 -11.46 -10.31 -5.23
C GLN A 30 -11.21 -8.88 -4.75
N TYR A 31 -9.96 -8.54 -4.45
CA TYR A 31 -9.54 -7.19 -4.01
C TYR A 31 -10.17 -6.79 -2.68
N ARG A 32 -10.53 -7.78 -1.84
CA ARG A 32 -11.01 -7.52 -0.49
C ARG A 32 -9.84 -7.38 0.46
N VAL A 33 -9.96 -6.42 1.37
CA VAL A 33 -8.90 -6.12 2.33
C VAL A 33 -8.86 -7.17 3.43
N GLU A 34 -7.68 -7.74 3.67
CA GLU A 34 -7.45 -8.67 4.77
C GLU A 34 -6.49 -8.15 5.82
N VAL A 35 -5.53 -7.29 5.43
CA VAL A 35 -4.61 -6.61 6.36
C VAL A 35 -4.59 -5.13 6.04
N TRP A 36 -4.62 -4.32 7.09
CA TRP A 36 -4.67 -2.86 7.01
C TRP A 36 -3.97 -2.32 8.25
N ASN A 37 -2.78 -1.78 8.09
CA ASN A 37 -1.98 -1.38 9.24
C ASN A 37 -2.29 0.05 9.70
N ALA A 38 -1.61 0.48 10.77
CA ALA A 38 -1.86 1.80 11.37
C ALA A 38 -1.57 2.96 10.42
N PHE A 39 -0.54 2.84 9.57
CA PHE A 39 -0.27 3.85 8.54
C PHE A 39 -1.50 4.07 7.66
N MET A 40 -2.11 2.98 7.19
CA MET A 40 -3.30 3.06 6.35
C MET A 40 -4.48 3.69 7.11
N GLU A 41 -4.68 3.31 8.36
CA GLU A 41 -5.73 3.90 9.20
C GLU A 41 -5.52 5.39 9.39
N ASN A 42 -4.30 5.79 9.73
CA ASN A 42 -3.98 7.19 10.02
C ASN A 42 -4.15 8.09 8.80
N HIS A 43 -3.79 7.62 7.62
CA HIS A 43 -3.84 8.43 6.41
C HIS A 43 -5.16 8.36 5.67
N SER A 44 -5.90 7.28 5.80
CA SER A 44 -7.19 7.13 5.13
C SER A 44 -8.37 7.59 6.00
N GLY A 45 -8.20 7.56 7.31
CA GLY A 45 -9.30 7.79 8.24
C GLY A 45 -10.21 6.59 8.43
N LEU A 46 -9.87 5.45 7.84
CA LEU A 46 -10.64 4.21 7.96
C LEU A 46 -9.88 3.20 8.81
N GLY A 47 -10.51 2.70 9.86
CA GLY A 47 -9.93 1.69 10.72
C GLY A 47 -10.06 0.28 10.14
N PRO A 48 -9.30 -0.69 10.69
CA PRO A 48 -9.36 -2.08 10.23
C PRO A 48 -10.78 -2.66 10.22
N ASP A 49 -11.58 -2.32 11.24
CA ASP A 49 -12.95 -2.84 11.34
C ASP A 49 -13.84 -2.34 10.20
N GLN A 50 -13.54 -1.18 9.66
CA GLN A 50 -14.31 -0.58 8.57
C GLN A 50 -13.96 -1.14 7.21
N VAL A 51 -12.75 -1.66 7.05
CA VAL A 51 -12.25 -2.10 5.74
C VAL A 51 -12.20 -3.62 5.60
N GLN A 52 -12.13 -4.36 6.71
CA GLN A 52 -11.96 -5.81 6.69
C GLN A 52 -13.01 -6.49 5.83
N GLY A 53 -12.55 -7.28 4.87
CA GLY A 53 -13.42 -8.05 3.98
C GLY A 53 -14.12 -7.24 2.89
N ARG A 54 -13.87 -5.93 2.83
CA ARG A 54 -14.51 -5.07 1.83
C ARG A 54 -13.58 -4.86 0.63
N SER A 55 -14.18 -4.67 -0.54
CA SER A 55 -13.43 -4.40 -1.76
C SER A 55 -12.70 -3.07 -1.68
N LEU A 56 -11.43 -3.07 -2.05
CA LEU A 56 -10.63 -1.85 -2.12
C LEU A 56 -11.26 -0.82 -3.08
N PHE A 57 -11.86 -1.28 -4.17
CA PHE A 57 -12.51 -0.41 -5.16
C PHE A 57 -13.79 0.23 -4.61
N GLU A 58 -14.48 -0.47 -3.71
CA GLU A 58 -15.64 0.07 -3.02
C GLU A 58 -15.23 1.15 -2.02
N LEU A 59 -14.14 0.91 -1.29
CA LEU A 59 -13.63 1.86 -0.31
C LEU A 59 -13.03 3.10 -0.98
N PHE A 60 -12.39 2.95 -2.13
CA PHE A 60 -11.69 4.01 -2.86
C PHE A 60 -12.09 3.97 -4.34
N PRO A 61 -13.27 4.52 -4.67
CA PRO A 61 -13.76 4.46 -6.06
C PRO A 61 -12.87 5.17 -7.07
N ASP A 62 -12.00 6.08 -6.61
CA ASP A 62 -11.11 6.85 -7.49
C ASP A 62 -9.88 6.07 -7.94
N ILE A 63 -9.65 4.87 -7.40
CA ILE A 63 -8.54 4.04 -7.85
C ILE A 63 -8.76 3.68 -9.32
N ASP A 64 -7.68 3.77 -10.11
CA ASP A 64 -7.67 3.31 -11.49
C ASP A 64 -7.76 1.78 -11.49
N ARG A 65 -8.98 1.26 -11.51
CA ARG A 65 -9.26 -0.15 -11.39
C ARG A 65 -8.62 -0.99 -12.49
N PRO A 66 -8.75 -0.63 -13.79
CA PRO A 66 -8.12 -1.45 -14.82
C PRO A 66 -6.60 -1.52 -14.68
N TRP A 67 -5.97 -0.43 -14.27
CA TRP A 67 -4.52 -0.40 -14.04
C TRP A 67 -4.12 -1.33 -12.89
N LEU A 68 -4.81 -1.24 -11.76
CA LEU A 68 -4.50 -2.08 -10.60
C LEU A 68 -4.75 -3.56 -10.90
N GLU A 69 -5.84 -3.87 -11.57
CA GLU A 69 -6.15 -5.25 -11.96
C GLU A 69 -5.06 -5.84 -12.85
N ARG A 70 -4.56 -5.07 -13.85
CA ARG A 70 -3.46 -5.52 -14.70
C ARG A 70 -2.19 -5.79 -13.91
N LYS A 71 -1.85 -4.88 -12.97
CA LYS A 71 -0.66 -5.05 -12.14
C LYS A 71 -0.77 -6.28 -11.24
N VAL A 72 -1.90 -6.44 -10.59
CA VAL A 72 -2.14 -7.60 -9.71
C VAL A 72 -2.09 -8.90 -10.51
N GLU A 73 -2.74 -8.96 -11.68
CA GLU A 73 -2.69 -10.15 -12.52
C GLU A 73 -1.26 -10.50 -12.96
N SER A 74 -0.47 -9.49 -13.31
CA SER A 74 0.92 -9.70 -13.66
C SER A 74 1.72 -10.30 -12.50
N VAL A 75 1.54 -9.76 -11.29
CA VAL A 75 2.20 -10.24 -10.09
C VAL A 75 1.81 -11.70 -9.79
N VAL A 76 0.52 -12.01 -9.91
CA VAL A 76 0.01 -13.36 -9.64
C VAL A 76 0.52 -14.37 -10.65
N GLN A 77 0.48 -14.03 -11.94
CA GLN A 77 0.86 -14.95 -13.00
C GLN A 77 2.37 -15.18 -13.06
N LEU A 78 3.14 -14.12 -12.89
CA LEU A 78 4.60 -14.20 -12.98
C LEU A 78 5.28 -14.55 -11.67
N GLY A 79 4.58 -14.40 -10.54
CA GLY A 79 5.16 -14.62 -9.23
C GLY A 79 6.24 -13.62 -8.86
N THR A 80 6.25 -12.44 -9.47
CA THR A 80 7.27 -11.41 -9.29
C THR A 80 6.64 -10.12 -8.80
N ARG A 81 7.49 -9.24 -8.25
CA ARG A 81 7.05 -7.93 -7.77
C ARG A 81 6.73 -6.99 -8.92
N ALA A 82 5.81 -6.07 -8.68
CA ALA A 82 5.57 -4.94 -9.56
C ALA A 82 5.70 -3.66 -8.76
N PHE A 83 5.95 -2.56 -9.46
CA PHE A 83 6.21 -1.26 -8.82
C PHE A 83 5.41 -0.17 -9.52
N SER A 84 5.03 0.83 -8.75
CA SER A 84 4.50 2.08 -9.28
C SER A 84 5.28 3.22 -8.64
N LEU A 85 5.81 4.11 -9.46
CA LEU A 85 6.63 5.24 -9.00
C LEU A 85 5.83 6.53 -9.09
N TRP A 86 5.99 7.39 -8.08
CA TRP A 86 5.22 8.64 -7.98
C TRP A 86 5.44 9.57 -9.19
N GLN A 87 6.59 9.47 -9.85
CA GLN A 87 6.90 10.29 -11.04
C GLN A 87 5.98 9.95 -12.22
N GLN A 88 5.56 8.70 -12.33
CA GLN A 88 4.70 8.23 -13.41
C GLN A 88 3.23 8.26 -13.00
N ARG A 89 2.94 7.88 -11.77
CA ARG A 89 1.60 7.83 -11.21
C ARG A 89 1.67 8.35 -9.77
N PRO A 90 1.18 9.57 -9.50
CA PRO A 90 1.43 10.23 -8.21
C PRO A 90 0.95 9.46 -7.00
N TYR A 91 -0.12 8.70 -7.10
CA TYR A 91 -0.65 7.91 -5.99
C TYR A 91 -1.53 6.77 -6.51
N LEU A 92 -1.68 5.74 -5.69
CA LEU A 92 -2.69 4.70 -5.90
C LEU A 92 -4.01 5.11 -5.25
N MET A 93 -3.95 5.50 -3.98
CA MET A 93 -5.07 6.02 -3.20
C MET A 93 -4.77 7.45 -2.81
N ARG A 94 -5.71 8.35 -3.04
CA ARG A 94 -5.49 9.76 -2.72
C ARG A 94 -5.67 9.99 -1.23
N PHE A 95 -4.57 10.13 -0.50
CA PHE A 95 -4.56 10.50 0.91
C PHE A 95 -4.19 11.96 1.05
N LYS A 96 -4.74 12.63 2.07
CA LYS A 96 -4.33 13.99 2.39
C LYS A 96 -2.88 14.01 2.84
N SER A 97 -2.16 15.04 2.43
CA SER A 97 -0.82 15.27 2.93
C SER A 97 -0.90 15.89 4.33
N TYR A 98 -0.14 15.31 5.28
CA TYR A 98 -0.03 15.82 6.63
C TYR A 98 1.25 16.61 6.84
N GLN A 99 1.79 17.25 5.80
CA GLN A 99 2.93 18.14 5.92
C GLN A 99 2.46 19.60 5.88
N PRO A 100 1.90 20.11 6.99
CA PRO A 100 1.28 21.45 6.99
C PRO A 100 2.27 22.58 6.86
N ILE A 101 3.55 22.32 7.12
CA ILE A 101 4.57 23.37 7.19
C ILE A 101 4.91 23.92 5.81
N THR A 102 4.77 23.14 4.77
CA THR A 102 5.13 23.57 3.42
C THR A 102 3.94 24.02 2.58
N GLY A 103 2.74 23.53 2.87
CA GLY A 103 1.54 23.84 2.10
C GLY A 103 1.64 23.54 0.62
N GLN A 104 2.63 22.75 0.20
CA GLN A 104 3.00 22.56 -1.20
C GLN A 104 2.46 21.31 -1.83
N ALA A 105 1.79 20.47 -1.04
CA ALA A 105 1.18 19.25 -1.58
C ALA A 105 -0.21 19.07 -0.98
N ASP A 106 -1.20 18.92 -1.85
CA ASP A 106 -2.59 18.69 -1.44
C ASP A 106 -2.87 17.22 -1.14
N PHE A 107 -1.97 16.34 -1.54
CA PHE A 107 -2.12 14.90 -1.36
C PHE A 107 -0.75 14.26 -1.14
N MET A 108 -0.78 13.02 -0.65
CA MET A 108 0.43 12.22 -0.46
C MET A 108 0.87 11.64 -1.80
N TYR A 109 2.13 11.89 -2.19
CA TYR A 109 2.76 11.18 -3.30
C TYR A 109 3.19 9.80 -2.83
N GLN A 110 2.99 8.78 -3.66
CA GLN A 110 3.20 7.39 -3.26
C GLN A 110 4.05 6.62 -4.26
N ASN A 111 5.00 5.84 -3.74
CA ASN A 111 5.50 4.68 -4.45
C ASN A 111 4.75 3.46 -3.91
N VAL A 112 4.44 2.53 -4.77
CA VAL A 112 3.72 1.31 -4.39
C VAL A 112 4.49 0.10 -4.89
N THR A 113 4.72 -0.86 -4.00
CA THR A 113 5.26 -2.17 -4.37
C THR A 113 4.14 -3.19 -4.24
N LEU A 114 3.96 -4.02 -5.25
CA LEU A 114 2.99 -5.11 -5.22
C LEU A 114 3.76 -6.42 -5.14
N LEU A 115 3.46 -7.23 -4.13
CA LEU A 115 4.16 -8.48 -3.84
C LEU A 115 3.19 -9.65 -3.87
N PRO A 116 3.54 -10.77 -4.53
CA PRO A 116 2.75 -12.00 -4.34
C PRO A 116 3.10 -12.60 -2.98
N LEU A 117 2.10 -12.98 -2.22
CA LEU A 117 2.32 -13.75 -1.00
C LEU A 117 2.45 -15.24 -1.34
N ALA A 118 3.13 -15.98 -0.45
CA ALA A 118 3.41 -17.40 -0.68
C ALA A 118 2.13 -18.20 -0.93
N GLY A 119 2.18 -19.08 -1.91
CA GLY A 119 1.06 -19.95 -2.26
C GLY A 119 1.15 -20.39 -3.71
N GLN A 120 0.61 -21.55 -4.01
CA GLN A 120 0.46 -22.10 -5.34
C GLN A 120 -0.94 -22.67 -5.48
N PRO A 121 -1.85 -21.98 -6.14
CA PRO A 121 -1.70 -20.66 -6.80
C PRO A 121 -1.58 -19.51 -5.81
N VAL A 122 -1.12 -18.35 -6.28
CA VAL A 122 -1.06 -17.13 -5.47
C VAL A 122 -2.50 -16.64 -5.21
N GLU A 123 -2.87 -16.53 -3.95
CA GLU A 123 -4.23 -16.12 -3.56
C GLU A 123 -4.28 -14.74 -2.90
N HIS A 124 -3.12 -14.20 -2.51
CA HIS A 124 -3.04 -12.91 -1.83
C HIS A 124 -1.92 -12.09 -2.40
N VAL A 125 -2.15 -10.79 -2.49
CA VAL A 125 -1.17 -9.81 -2.93
C VAL A 125 -1.02 -8.76 -1.84
N CYS A 126 0.22 -8.41 -1.52
CA CYS A 126 0.51 -7.35 -0.57
C CYS A 126 0.87 -6.08 -1.32
N LEU A 127 0.24 -4.98 -0.94
CA LEU A 127 0.60 -3.64 -1.40
C LEU A 127 1.37 -2.95 -0.30
N VAL A 128 2.56 -2.45 -0.62
CA VAL A 128 3.35 -1.65 0.31
C VAL A 128 3.38 -0.22 -0.23
N ILE A 129 2.92 0.73 0.57
CA ILE A 129 2.73 2.11 0.16
C ILE A 129 3.73 2.97 0.89
N TYR A 130 4.58 3.67 0.12
CA TYR A 130 5.62 4.56 0.64
C TYR A 130 5.20 5.99 0.41
N ASP A 131 5.26 6.80 1.47
CA ASP A 131 5.02 8.24 1.37
C ASP A 131 6.24 8.91 0.77
N MET A 132 6.10 9.39 -0.44
CA MET A 132 7.17 10.07 -1.19
C MET A 132 6.96 11.58 -1.27
N THR A 133 6.09 12.12 -0.42
CA THR A 133 5.73 13.54 -0.50
C THR A 133 6.95 14.45 -0.31
N ALA A 134 7.80 14.16 0.65
CA ALA A 134 8.99 14.95 0.89
C ALA A 134 9.92 14.97 -0.33
N ALA A 135 10.12 13.81 -0.96
CA ALA A 135 10.94 13.69 -2.17
C ALA A 135 10.32 14.45 -3.35
N ALA A 136 9.00 14.36 -3.51
CA ALA A 136 8.29 15.03 -4.60
C ALA A 136 8.33 16.55 -4.43
N VAL A 137 8.13 17.05 -3.22
CA VAL A 137 8.21 18.49 -2.92
C VAL A 137 9.64 19.01 -3.15
N ALA A 138 10.64 18.26 -2.70
CA ALA A 138 12.04 18.63 -2.92
C ALA A 138 12.41 18.69 -4.41
N ALA A 139 11.89 17.75 -5.21
CA ALA A 139 12.13 17.73 -6.66
C ALA A 139 11.51 18.95 -7.34
N ARG A 140 10.32 19.39 -6.89
CA ARG A 140 9.65 20.59 -7.42
C ARG A 140 10.38 21.88 -7.04
N ALA A 141 11.01 21.92 -5.86
CA ALA A 141 11.69 23.10 -5.35
C ALA A 141 13.05 23.32 -6.02
N LYS A 142 13.61 22.32 -6.71
CA LYS A 142 14.88 22.49 -7.40
C LYS A 142 14.69 23.38 -8.64
N PRO A 143 15.48 24.45 -8.77
CA PRO A 143 15.41 25.27 -9.96
C PRO A 143 15.80 24.45 -11.19
N ALA A 144 15.08 24.65 -12.29
CA ALA A 144 15.43 24.05 -13.56
C ALA A 144 16.78 24.59 -14.02
N ARG A 145 17.66 23.69 -14.36
CA ARG A 145 18.95 24.05 -14.96
C ARG A 145 18.90 23.86 -16.47
#